data_97d696a891059dbd028411efb8219d93
#
_entry.id   97d696a891059dbd028411efb8219d93
#
_cell.length_a   1.000
_cell.length_b   1.000
_cell.length_c   1.000
_cell.angle_alpha   90.00
_cell.angle_beta   90.00
_cell.angle_gamma   90.00
#
_symmetry.space_group_name_H-M   'P 1'
#
loop_
_entity.id
_entity.type
_entity.pdbx_description
1 polymer ?
#
loop_
_entity_poly.entity_id
_entity_poly.type
_entity_poly.pdbx_seq_one_letter_code
_entity_poly.pdbx_strand_id
1 'polypeptide(L)'
;MSKYSNEFKLKVVQYYLKNYGGYGITATHFNIPSPTTVKKWVKKYEQHGFSGLVKNKNSSYDGEFKENVIRYMHDNHLSIQETSYHFNLGCSNVVAKWERIYYEEGVQALYDERRGRSKSMSSKPKKKKLSEDTEKDLIAEVQQLRMENEYLKKLNALVQERIKQENKKK
;
A
#
# COMPACT_ATOMS: atom_id res chain seq x y z
N MET A 1 -15.40 -20.72 -8.77
CA MET A 1 -15.72 -20.05 -10.06
C MET A 1 -15.87 -18.55 -9.84
N SER A 2 -15.62 -17.71 -10.84
CA SER A 2 -15.86 -16.26 -10.72
C SER A 2 -17.35 -15.99 -10.96
N LYS A 3 -17.96 -15.12 -10.16
CA LYS A 3 -19.39 -14.76 -10.25
C LYS A 3 -19.77 -14.18 -11.62
N TYR A 4 -18.85 -13.53 -12.30
CA TYR A 4 -19.05 -12.88 -13.59
C TYR A 4 -18.06 -13.39 -14.62
N SER A 5 -18.52 -13.65 -15.86
CA SER A 5 -17.65 -14.02 -16.97
C SER A 5 -16.79 -12.83 -17.42
N ASN A 6 -15.69 -13.10 -18.13
CA ASN A 6 -14.82 -12.02 -18.62
C ASN A 6 -15.52 -11.20 -19.72
N GLU A 7 -16.33 -11.84 -20.55
CA GLU A 7 -17.15 -11.19 -21.56
C GLU A 7 -18.17 -10.24 -20.94
N PHE A 8 -18.84 -10.68 -19.86
CA PHE A 8 -19.76 -9.82 -19.13
C PHE A 8 -19.07 -8.58 -18.56
N LYS A 9 -17.90 -8.75 -17.94
CA LYS A 9 -17.10 -7.61 -17.43
C LYS A 9 -16.73 -6.64 -18.54
N LEU A 10 -16.31 -7.17 -19.71
CA LEU A 10 -15.99 -6.35 -20.88
C LEU A 10 -17.20 -5.54 -21.33
N LYS A 11 -18.36 -6.18 -21.42
CA LYS A 11 -19.61 -5.52 -21.80
C LYS A 11 -19.99 -4.38 -20.88
N VAL A 12 -19.83 -4.58 -19.57
CA VAL A 12 -20.08 -3.54 -18.55
C VAL A 12 -19.10 -2.37 -18.70
N VAL A 13 -17.82 -2.64 -18.90
CA VAL A 13 -16.79 -1.61 -19.10
C VAL A 13 -17.04 -0.82 -20.38
N GLN A 14 -17.35 -1.50 -21.49
CA GLN A 14 -17.66 -0.83 -22.76
C GLN A 14 -18.91 0.05 -22.65
N TYR A 15 -19.92 -0.39 -21.93
CA TYR A 15 -21.12 0.41 -21.68
C TYR A 15 -20.76 1.67 -20.88
N TYR A 16 -19.97 1.54 -19.81
CA TYR A 16 -19.48 2.68 -19.02
C TYR A 16 -18.73 3.70 -19.87
N LEU A 17 -17.82 3.23 -20.72
CA LEU A 17 -17.00 4.11 -21.58
C LEU A 17 -17.83 4.84 -22.66
N LYS A 18 -18.91 4.22 -23.14
CA LYS A 18 -19.78 4.81 -24.18
C LYS A 18 -20.79 5.82 -23.62
N ASN A 19 -21.31 5.61 -22.42
CA ASN A 19 -22.51 6.32 -21.97
C ASN A 19 -22.21 7.44 -20.97
N TYR A 20 -20.95 7.76 -20.65
CA TYR A 20 -20.58 8.78 -19.65
C TYR A 20 -21.39 8.74 -18.34
N GLY A 21 -22.13 7.65 -18.11
CA GLY A 21 -22.88 7.40 -16.89
C GLY A 21 -21.93 6.99 -15.77
N GLY A 22 -22.12 7.50 -14.55
CA GLY A 22 -21.29 7.14 -13.40
C GLY A 22 -21.33 5.64 -13.10
N TYR A 23 -20.38 5.15 -12.30
CA TYR A 23 -20.29 3.76 -11.87
C TYR A 23 -21.59 3.21 -11.26
N GLY A 24 -22.36 4.08 -10.58
CA GLY A 24 -23.67 3.76 -10.00
C GLY A 24 -24.71 3.41 -11.05
N ILE A 25 -24.87 4.26 -12.07
CA ILE A 25 -25.83 4.06 -13.18
C ILE A 25 -25.50 2.76 -13.92
N THR A 26 -24.22 2.55 -14.23
CA THR A 26 -23.75 1.32 -14.88
C THR A 26 -24.03 0.09 -14.01
N ALA A 27 -23.78 0.16 -12.71
CA ALA A 27 -24.04 -0.93 -11.79
C ALA A 27 -25.54 -1.29 -11.73
N THR A 28 -26.41 -0.29 -11.66
CA THR A 28 -27.87 -0.51 -11.68
C THR A 28 -28.32 -1.11 -12.99
N HIS A 29 -27.85 -0.62 -14.14
CA HIS A 29 -28.20 -1.13 -15.45
C HIS A 29 -27.89 -2.63 -15.64
N PHE A 30 -26.74 -3.05 -15.11
CA PHE A 30 -26.32 -4.47 -15.19
C PHE A 30 -26.67 -5.29 -13.95
N ASN A 31 -27.46 -4.76 -13.06
CA ASN A 31 -27.87 -5.42 -11.81
C ASN A 31 -26.67 -5.89 -10.95
N ILE A 32 -25.63 -5.06 -10.87
CA ILE A 32 -24.42 -5.31 -10.08
C ILE A 32 -24.60 -4.67 -8.70
N PRO A 33 -24.52 -5.44 -7.60
CA PRO A 33 -24.85 -4.95 -6.25
C PRO A 33 -24.00 -3.77 -5.77
N SER A 34 -22.77 -3.62 -6.30
CA SER A 34 -21.85 -2.59 -5.85
C SER A 34 -21.20 -1.83 -7.00
N PRO A 35 -21.34 -0.50 -7.06
CA PRO A 35 -20.63 0.37 -8.02
C PRO A 35 -19.11 0.22 -7.97
N THR A 36 -18.57 -0.11 -6.79
CA THR A 36 -17.13 -0.34 -6.59
C THR A 36 -16.61 -1.49 -7.44
N THR A 37 -17.46 -2.48 -7.74
CA THR A 37 -17.10 -3.59 -8.63
C THR A 37 -16.88 -3.10 -10.05
N VAL A 38 -17.77 -2.24 -10.55
CA VAL A 38 -17.65 -1.61 -11.88
C VAL A 38 -16.38 -0.76 -11.93
N LYS A 39 -16.16 0.10 -10.92
CA LYS A 39 -14.95 0.93 -10.80
C LYS A 39 -13.67 0.09 -10.90
N LYS A 40 -13.60 -1.05 -10.20
CA LYS A 40 -12.44 -1.97 -10.26
C LYS A 40 -12.21 -2.52 -11.66
N TRP A 41 -13.27 -2.90 -12.37
CA TRP A 41 -13.14 -3.43 -13.74
C TRP A 41 -12.71 -2.34 -14.72
N VAL A 42 -13.27 -1.14 -14.62
CA VAL A 42 -12.89 0.00 -15.47
C VAL A 42 -11.41 0.33 -15.25
N LYS A 43 -10.97 0.50 -13.99
CA LYS A 43 -9.57 0.82 -13.69
C LYS A 43 -8.59 -0.25 -14.21
N LYS A 44 -8.92 -1.52 -14.07
CA LYS A 44 -8.09 -2.61 -14.62
C LYS A 44 -8.08 -2.63 -16.14
N TYR A 45 -9.20 -2.31 -16.76
CA TYR A 45 -9.30 -2.24 -18.21
C TYR A 45 -8.53 -1.04 -18.78
N GLU A 46 -8.59 0.11 -18.13
CA GLU A 46 -7.82 1.31 -18.51
C GLU A 46 -6.30 1.04 -18.51
N GLN A 47 -5.81 0.24 -17.58
CA GLN A 47 -4.37 -0.04 -17.45
C GLN A 47 -3.89 -1.24 -18.28
N HIS A 48 -4.68 -2.27 -18.41
CA HIS A 48 -4.26 -3.54 -19.00
C HIS A 48 -5.17 -4.05 -20.12
N GLY A 49 -6.15 -3.24 -20.54
CA GLY A 49 -7.11 -3.67 -21.53
C GLY A 49 -7.90 -4.92 -21.10
N PHE A 50 -8.22 -5.78 -22.04
CA PHE A 50 -8.98 -7.01 -21.78
C PHE A 50 -8.25 -7.96 -20.80
N SER A 51 -6.93 -8.00 -20.83
CA SER A 51 -6.13 -8.86 -19.92
C SER A 51 -6.34 -8.52 -18.45
N GLY A 52 -6.62 -7.24 -18.12
CA GLY A 52 -6.96 -6.81 -16.76
C GLY A 52 -8.26 -7.39 -16.21
N LEU A 53 -9.18 -7.79 -17.09
CA LEU A 53 -10.47 -8.40 -16.71
C LEU A 53 -10.38 -9.92 -16.50
N VAL A 54 -9.34 -10.53 -17.07
CA VAL A 54 -9.09 -11.97 -16.92
C VAL A 54 -8.54 -12.22 -15.50
N LYS A 55 -9.12 -13.21 -14.82
CA LYS A 55 -8.61 -13.62 -13.51
C LYS A 55 -7.25 -14.28 -13.68
N ASN A 56 -6.21 -13.64 -13.16
CA ASN A 56 -4.93 -14.32 -13.04
C ASN A 56 -5.10 -15.56 -12.16
N LYS A 57 -4.76 -16.72 -12.70
CA LYS A 57 -4.67 -17.97 -11.92
C LYS A 57 -3.62 -17.73 -10.83
N ASN A 58 -3.80 -18.36 -9.67
CA ASN A 58 -2.95 -18.21 -8.49
C ASN A 58 -1.47 -18.13 -8.87
N SER A 59 -0.99 -16.92 -9.14
CA SER A 59 0.40 -16.69 -9.46
C SER A 59 1.21 -16.74 -8.18
N SER A 60 2.24 -17.53 -8.22
CA SER A 60 3.32 -17.43 -7.27
C SER A 60 4.10 -16.18 -7.61
N TYR A 61 4.27 -15.31 -6.65
CA TYR A 61 5.11 -14.12 -6.81
C TYR A 61 6.42 -14.40 -6.08
N ASP A 62 7.53 -14.24 -6.77
CA ASP A 62 8.86 -14.38 -6.17
C ASP A 62 9.22 -13.19 -5.27
N GLY A 63 10.32 -13.27 -4.56
CA GLY A 63 10.77 -12.22 -3.65
C GLY A 63 11.10 -10.92 -4.37
N GLU A 64 11.78 -11.02 -5.50
CA GLU A 64 12.20 -9.88 -6.32
C GLU A 64 10.98 -9.09 -6.85
N PHE A 65 9.98 -9.80 -7.35
CA PHE A 65 8.74 -9.16 -7.80
C PHE A 65 8.04 -8.42 -6.66
N LYS A 66 7.93 -9.04 -5.46
CA LYS A 66 7.29 -8.40 -4.29
C LYS A 66 8.04 -7.13 -3.87
N GLU A 67 9.36 -7.20 -3.82
CA GLU A 67 10.22 -6.05 -3.50
C GLU A 67 10.04 -4.93 -4.53
N ASN A 68 10.07 -5.25 -5.82
CA ASN A 68 9.86 -4.28 -6.89
C ASN A 68 8.49 -3.59 -6.79
N VAL A 69 7.42 -4.33 -6.49
CA VAL A 69 6.08 -3.76 -6.28
C VAL A 69 6.07 -2.76 -5.14
N ILE A 70 6.71 -3.07 -4.01
CA ILE A 70 6.76 -2.16 -2.84
C ILE A 70 7.63 -0.94 -3.12
N ARG A 71 8.81 -1.11 -3.73
CA ARG A 71 9.65 0.03 -4.14
C ARG A 71 8.91 0.96 -5.09
N TYR A 72 8.30 0.41 -6.14
CA TYR A 72 7.53 1.18 -7.10
C TYR A 72 6.38 1.96 -6.45
N MET A 73 5.69 1.34 -5.48
CA MET A 73 4.64 1.99 -4.71
C MET A 73 5.16 3.22 -3.95
N HIS A 74 6.32 3.09 -3.29
CA HIS A 74 6.92 4.18 -2.52
C HIS A 74 7.47 5.29 -3.42
N ASP A 75 8.20 4.93 -4.46
CA ASP A 75 8.84 5.89 -5.38
C ASP A 75 7.81 6.75 -6.13
N ASN A 76 6.66 6.18 -6.43
CA ASN A 76 5.58 6.88 -7.14
C ASN A 76 4.45 7.37 -6.22
N HIS A 77 4.60 7.24 -4.90
CA HIS A 77 3.59 7.65 -3.91
C HIS A 77 2.19 7.08 -4.17
N LEU A 78 2.11 5.84 -4.67
CA LEU A 78 0.85 5.20 -5.03
C LEU A 78 0.17 4.59 -3.82
N SER A 79 -1.15 4.59 -3.84
CA SER A 79 -1.93 3.83 -2.86
C SER A 79 -1.82 2.32 -3.13
N ILE A 80 -2.06 1.51 -2.09
CA ILE A 80 -2.13 0.04 -2.19
C ILE A 80 -3.06 -0.42 -3.32
N GLN A 81 -4.19 0.29 -3.52
CA GLN A 81 -5.14 -0.06 -4.57
C GLN A 81 -4.61 0.26 -5.96
N GLU A 82 -4.03 1.44 -6.17
CA GLU A 82 -3.45 1.84 -7.44
C GLU A 82 -2.30 0.94 -7.83
N THR A 83 -1.42 0.61 -6.88
CA THR A 83 -0.34 -0.36 -7.09
C THR A 83 -0.89 -1.72 -7.51
N SER A 84 -1.97 -2.19 -6.86
CA SER A 84 -2.59 -3.46 -7.23
C SER A 84 -3.18 -3.47 -8.65
N TYR A 85 -3.67 -2.33 -9.11
CA TYR A 85 -4.15 -2.18 -10.48
C TYR A 85 -2.97 -2.12 -11.45
N HIS A 86 -1.94 -1.35 -11.16
CA HIS A 86 -0.76 -1.20 -12.00
C HIS A 86 -0.07 -2.53 -12.30
N PHE A 87 0.09 -3.37 -11.28
CA PHE A 87 0.69 -4.70 -11.43
C PHE A 87 -0.33 -5.81 -11.75
N ASN A 88 -1.58 -5.47 -12.08
CA ASN A 88 -2.68 -6.40 -12.34
C ASN A 88 -2.83 -7.50 -11.28
N LEU A 89 -2.65 -7.15 -10.01
CA LEU A 89 -2.78 -8.11 -8.92
C LEU A 89 -4.25 -8.44 -8.67
N GLY A 90 -4.50 -9.68 -8.26
CA GLY A 90 -5.88 -10.16 -8.03
C GLY A 90 -6.61 -9.43 -6.90
N CYS A 91 -5.86 -8.98 -5.89
CA CYS A 91 -6.39 -8.33 -4.70
C CYS A 91 -5.37 -7.33 -4.12
N SER A 92 -5.83 -6.17 -3.69
CA SER A 92 -4.99 -5.16 -3.02
C SER A 92 -4.44 -5.63 -1.66
N ASN A 93 -5.11 -6.56 -0.98
CA ASN A 93 -4.64 -7.12 0.29
C ASN A 93 -3.27 -7.83 0.16
N VAL A 94 -2.92 -8.28 -1.04
CA VAL A 94 -1.62 -8.88 -1.31
C VAL A 94 -0.51 -7.85 -1.15
N VAL A 95 -0.71 -6.65 -1.72
CA VAL A 95 0.23 -5.52 -1.58
C VAL A 95 0.34 -5.09 -0.13
N ALA A 96 -0.80 -4.90 0.57
CA ALA A 96 -0.81 -4.55 1.99
C ALA A 96 -0.05 -5.57 2.86
N LYS A 97 -0.16 -6.87 2.54
CA LYS A 97 0.58 -7.91 3.24
C LYS A 97 2.09 -7.80 2.99
N TRP A 98 2.51 -7.56 1.75
CA TRP A 98 3.93 -7.42 1.42
C TRP A 98 4.51 -6.15 2.04
N GLU A 99 3.79 -5.04 2.02
CA GLU A 99 4.18 -3.79 2.66
C GLU A 99 4.39 -3.99 4.17
N ARG A 100 3.45 -4.68 4.84
CA ARG A 100 3.60 -5.01 6.25
C ARG A 100 4.84 -5.85 6.52
N ILE A 101 5.09 -6.90 5.72
CA ILE A 101 6.28 -7.75 5.86
C ILE A 101 7.55 -6.93 5.66
N TYR A 102 7.56 -6.03 4.67
CA TYR A 102 8.68 -5.15 4.38
C TYR A 102 9.05 -4.27 5.58
N TYR A 103 8.05 -3.68 6.26
CA TYR A 103 8.29 -2.81 7.42
C TYR A 103 8.53 -3.56 8.73
N GLU A 104 7.85 -4.68 8.96
CA GLU A 104 7.96 -5.42 10.23
C GLU A 104 9.14 -6.38 10.26
N GLU A 105 9.49 -6.98 9.14
CA GLU A 105 10.42 -8.10 9.06
C GLU A 105 11.60 -7.84 8.11
N GLY A 106 11.54 -6.76 7.34
CA GLY A 106 12.56 -6.36 6.38
C GLY A 106 12.44 -7.01 5.01
N VAL A 107 13.28 -6.55 4.08
CA VAL A 107 13.28 -6.97 2.66
C VAL A 107 13.46 -8.47 2.49
N GLN A 108 14.36 -9.08 3.26
CA GLN A 108 14.67 -10.50 3.16
C GLN A 108 13.45 -11.40 3.41
N ALA A 109 12.54 -10.97 4.26
CA ALA A 109 11.33 -11.72 4.56
C ALA A 109 10.33 -11.81 3.39
N LEU A 110 10.47 -10.95 2.37
CA LEU A 110 9.69 -11.04 1.13
C LEU A 110 10.11 -12.23 0.26
N TYR A 111 11.36 -12.66 0.37
CA TYR A 111 11.92 -13.78 -0.39
C TYR A 111 11.53 -15.14 0.23
N ASP A 112 11.11 -15.15 1.49
CA ASP A 112 10.64 -16.37 2.13
C ASP A 112 9.29 -16.81 1.56
N GLU A 113 9.21 -18.05 1.07
CA GLU A 113 7.96 -18.60 0.56
C GLU A 113 7.10 -19.13 1.71
N ARG A 114 6.23 -18.27 2.23
CA ARG A 114 5.31 -18.58 3.35
C ARG A 114 3.99 -19.22 2.87
N ARG A 115 4.03 -19.99 1.80
CA ARG A 115 2.86 -20.76 1.33
C ARG A 115 2.81 -22.08 2.08
N GLY A 116 1.81 -22.22 2.88
CA GLY A 116 1.52 -23.44 3.61
C GLY A 116 0.50 -23.15 4.71
N ARG A 117 -0.18 -24.20 5.17
CA ARG A 117 -1.00 -24.14 6.35
C ARG A 117 -0.07 -23.70 7.50
N SER A 118 -0.36 -22.55 8.12
CA SER A 118 0.38 -22.07 9.28
C SER A 118 0.61 -23.26 10.22
N LYS A 119 1.85 -23.70 10.37
CA LYS A 119 2.22 -24.65 11.41
C LYS A 119 1.85 -23.97 12.72
N SER A 120 0.80 -24.48 13.34
CA SER A 120 0.44 -24.26 14.72
C SER A 120 0.41 -22.80 15.21
N MET A 121 -0.76 -22.32 15.54
CA MET A 121 -1.01 -21.15 16.40
C MET A 121 -0.37 -21.28 17.79
N SER A 122 0.79 -21.87 17.93
CA SER A 122 1.44 -22.14 19.22
C SER A 122 2.80 -21.47 19.40
N SER A 123 3.08 -20.43 18.65
CA SER A 123 4.07 -19.46 19.11
C SER A 123 3.76 -18.09 18.49
N LYS A 124 2.93 -17.31 19.19
CA LYS A 124 3.14 -15.85 19.14
C LYS A 124 4.64 -15.67 19.33
N PRO A 125 5.36 -14.96 18.45
CA PRO A 125 6.75 -14.63 18.73
C PRO A 125 6.70 -13.97 20.11
N LYS A 126 7.27 -14.64 21.11
CA LYS A 126 7.50 -14.00 22.41
C LYS A 126 8.32 -12.77 22.02
N LYS A 127 7.74 -11.56 22.18
CA LYS A 127 8.52 -10.33 22.14
C LYS A 127 9.73 -10.63 22.99
N LYS A 128 10.91 -10.73 22.36
CA LYS A 128 12.16 -10.86 23.12
C LYS A 128 12.11 -9.65 24.04
N LYS A 129 11.96 -9.87 25.35
CA LYS A 129 12.17 -8.77 26.30
C LYS A 129 13.58 -8.30 26.01
N LEU A 130 13.72 -7.03 25.65
CA LEU A 130 15.04 -6.42 25.62
C LEU A 130 15.69 -6.70 26.97
N SER A 131 17.00 -6.89 26.98
CA SER A 131 17.71 -6.91 28.26
C SER A 131 17.50 -5.54 28.93
N GLU A 132 17.40 -5.52 30.27
CA GLU A 132 17.18 -4.29 31.01
C GLU A 132 18.21 -3.21 30.68
N ASP A 133 19.42 -3.61 30.31
CA ASP A 133 20.51 -2.70 29.92
C ASP A 133 20.23 -2.07 28.54
N THR A 134 19.79 -2.84 27.55
CA THR A 134 19.42 -2.31 26.23
C THR A 134 18.16 -1.43 26.30
N GLU A 135 17.26 -1.69 27.25
CA GLU A 135 16.08 -0.84 27.46
C GLU A 135 16.47 0.51 28.07
N LYS A 136 17.42 0.52 29.01
CA LYS A 136 17.97 1.75 29.61
C LYS A 136 18.74 2.58 28.57
N ASP A 137 19.56 1.95 27.75
CA ASP A 137 20.30 2.63 26.69
C ASP A 137 19.37 3.29 25.67
N LEU A 138 18.32 2.59 25.24
CA LEU A 138 17.30 3.14 24.33
C LEU A 138 16.52 4.30 24.96
N ILE A 139 16.22 4.23 26.26
CA ILE A 139 15.56 5.34 26.97
C ILE A 139 16.47 6.55 27.02
N ALA A 140 17.76 6.36 27.30
CA ALA A 140 18.73 7.44 27.33
C ALA A 140 18.89 8.09 25.95
N GLU A 141 18.98 7.29 24.89
CA GLU A 141 19.04 7.79 23.50
C GLU A 141 17.80 8.58 23.11
N VAL A 142 16.61 8.08 23.44
CA VAL A 142 15.35 8.80 23.18
C VAL A 142 15.29 10.13 23.94
N GLN A 143 15.78 10.17 25.18
CA GLN A 143 15.84 11.41 25.96
C GLN A 143 16.81 12.42 25.33
N GLN A 144 17.98 11.97 24.89
CA GLN A 144 18.96 12.81 24.21
C GLN A 144 18.39 13.38 22.91
N LEU A 145 17.78 12.54 22.06
CA LEU A 145 17.15 12.97 20.80
C LEU A 145 16.00 13.96 21.04
N ARG A 146 15.25 13.82 22.12
CA ARG A 146 14.19 14.79 22.47
C ARG A 146 14.79 16.15 22.85
N MET A 147 15.84 16.19 23.66
CA MET A 147 16.52 17.43 24.02
C MET A 147 17.12 18.11 22.79
N GLU A 148 17.75 17.35 21.90
CA GLU A 148 18.30 17.88 20.66
C GLU A 148 17.20 18.46 19.75
N ASN A 149 16.08 17.78 19.62
CA ASN A 149 14.93 18.28 18.87
C ASN A 149 14.35 19.58 19.47
N GLU A 150 14.27 19.69 20.80
CA GLU A 150 13.83 20.92 21.44
C GLU A 150 14.81 22.06 21.24
N TYR A 151 16.13 21.80 21.33
CA TYR A 151 17.15 22.76 21.02
C TYR A 151 17.03 23.26 19.56
N LEU A 152 16.93 22.35 18.60
CA LEU A 152 16.77 22.71 17.19
C LEU A 152 15.50 23.51 16.92
N LYS A 153 14.41 23.21 17.59
CA LYS A 153 13.15 23.98 17.48
C LYS A 153 13.35 25.42 18.02
N LYS A 154 13.99 25.57 19.15
CA LYS A 154 14.30 26.91 19.74
C LYS A 154 15.24 27.69 18.84
N LEU A 155 16.28 27.05 18.33
CA LEU A 155 17.22 27.66 17.39
C LEU A 155 16.52 28.14 16.12
N ASN A 156 15.69 27.29 15.52
CA ASN A 156 14.91 27.66 14.36
C ASN A 156 13.96 28.85 14.63
N ALA A 157 13.33 28.89 15.80
CA ALA A 157 12.47 30.01 16.17
C ALA A 157 13.26 31.32 16.24
N LEU A 158 14.45 31.32 16.88
CA LEU A 158 15.33 32.49 16.96
C LEU A 158 15.83 32.95 15.58
N VAL A 159 16.19 32.02 14.72
CA VAL A 159 16.59 32.33 13.33
C VAL A 159 15.43 32.97 12.56
N GLN A 160 14.21 32.44 12.70
CA GLN A 160 13.03 33.02 12.08
C GLN A 160 12.71 34.42 12.60
N GLU A 161 12.87 34.67 13.89
CA GLU A 161 12.69 35.99 14.48
C GLU A 161 13.73 36.97 13.93
N ARG A 162 14.99 36.57 13.83
CA ARG A 162 16.07 37.38 13.26
C ARG A 162 15.80 37.76 11.81
N ILE A 163 15.40 36.80 10.98
CA ILE A 163 15.02 37.04 9.58
C ILE A 163 13.85 38.04 9.51
N LYS A 164 12.82 37.87 10.35
CA LYS A 164 11.69 38.80 10.42
C LYS A 164 12.11 40.25 10.83
N GLN A 165 13.07 40.36 11.74
CA GLN A 165 13.58 41.67 12.14
C GLN A 165 14.42 42.32 11.04
N GLU A 166 15.23 41.58 10.33
CA GLU A 166 16.02 42.07 9.19
C GLU A 166 15.12 42.53 8.03
N ASN A 167 14.06 41.77 7.74
CA ASN A 167 13.10 42.14 6.71
C ASN A 167 12.22 43.36 7.06
N LYS A 168 12.07 43.70 8.34
CA LYS A 168 11.37 44.91 8.77
C LYS A 168 12.25 46.19 8.74
N LYS A 169 13.54 46.04 8.60
CA LYS A 169 14.50 47.17 8.53
C LYS A 169 14.83 47.60 7.10
N LYS A 170 14.34 46.87 6.13
CA LYS A 170 14.34 47.22 4.70
C LYS A 170 13.01 47.85 4.30
#